data_dd28f3734bfe8c1299ed66099993010c
#
_entry.id   dd28f3734bfe8c1299ed66099993010c
#
_cell.length_a   1.000
_cell.length_b   1.000
_cell.length_c   1.000
_cell.angle_alpha   90.00
_cell.angle_beta   90.00
_cell.angle_gamma   90.00
#
_symmetry.space_group_name_H-M   'P 1'
#
loop_
_entity.id
_entity.type
_entity.pdbx_description
1 polymer ?
#
loop_
_entity_poly.entity_id
_entity_poly.type
_entity_poly.pdbx_seq_one_letter_code
_entity_poly.pdbx_strand_id
1 'polypeptide(L)'
;MNKEIAIQSEAELIRGCMQRERKCQWLLYQRYAPVLLSVTMRYAVDKPQAEDMLQETFIKVFNHIESFRSEGSFEGWMRRIAVHTSIEWLRKHQFISQMAEIETTPLNQFQEDAFHKL
;
A
#
# COMPACT_ATOMS: atom_id res chain seq x y z
N MET A 1 7.96 11.00 25.76
CA MET A 1 7.86 10.54 24.37
C MET A 1 6.45 10.21 23.94
N ASN A 2 5.75 9.37 24.70
CA ASN A 2 4.37 9.03 24.35
C ASN A 2 3.42 10.22 24.37
N LYS A 3 3.66 11.18 25.27
CA LYS A 3 2.86 12.41 25.35
C LYS A 3 3.03 13.29 24.10
N GLU A 4 4.27 13.36 23.58
CA GLU A 4 4.53 14.12 22.36
C GLU A 4 3.80 13.53 21.17
N ILE A 5 3.77 12.19 21.07
CA ILE A 5 3.05 11.49 20.01
C ILE A 5 1.56 11.80 20.10
N ALA A 6 1.01 11.83 21.32
CA ALA A 6 -0.41 12.03 21.55
C ALA A 6 -0.88 13.46 21.27
N ILE A 7 0.00 14.47 21.43
CA ILE A 7 -0.37 15.87 21.24
C ILE A 7 -0.05 16.43 19.87
N GLN A 8 0.70 15.71 19.03
CA GLN A 8 0.96 16.21 17.68
C GLN A 8 -0.28 16.05 16.81
N SER A 9 -0.72 17.16 16.22
CA SER A 9 -1.87 17.18 15.36
C SER A 9 -1.56 16.51 14.02
N GLU A 10 -2.60 16.06 13.34
CA GLU A 10 -2.47 15.52 11.99
C GLU A 10 -1.81 16.54 11.06
N ALA A 11 -2.23 17.82 11.15
CA ALA A 11 -1.67 18.88 10.32
C ALA A 11 -0.16 19.06 10.55
N GLU A 12 0.28 18.95 11.80
CA GLU A 12 1.71 19.05 12.12
C GLU A 12 2.49 17.86 11.54
N LEU A 13 1.93 16.65 11.62
CA LEU A 13 2.57 15.47 11.07
C LEU A 13 2.66 15.55 9.54
N ILE A 14 1.58 16.00 8.89
CA ILE A 14 1.57 16.16 7.43
C ILE A 14 2.66 17.15 7.02
N ARG A 15 2.73 18.29 7.73
CA ARG A 15 3.70 19.33 7.42
C ARG A 15 5.13 18.83 7.56
N GLY A 16 5.41 18.10 8.65
CA GLY A 16 6.72 17.51 8.86
C GLY A 16 7.08 16.47 7.81
N CYS A 17 6.11 15.69 7.38
CA CYS A 17 6.33 14.70 6.31
C CYS A 17 6.60 15.38 4.97
N MET A 18 5.96 16.51 4.69
CA MET A 18 6.25 17.30 3.49
C MET A 18 7.69 17.80 3.49
N GLN A 19 8.24 18.06 4.67
CA GLN A 19 9.64 18.47 4.82
C GLN A 19 10.59 17.28 4.96
N ARG A 20 10.08 16.07 4.82
CA ARG A 20 10.82 14.80 4.89
C ARG A 20 11.48 14.58 6.24
N GLU A 21 10.86 15.04 7.31
CA GLU A 21 11.33 14.80 8.66
C GLU A 21 11.04 13.37 9.06
N ARG A 22 12.08 12.61 9.35
CA ARG A 22 11.96 11.17 9.68
C ARG A 22 11.10 10.93 10.89
N LYS A 23 11.20 11.79 11.91
CA LYS A 23 10.38 11.67 13.12
C LYS A 23 8.90 11.76 12.78
N CYS A 24 8.51 12.71 11.94
CA CYS A 24 7.13 12.88 11.53
C CYS A 24 6.64 11.72 10.68
N GLN A 25 7.48 11.19 9.80
CA GLN A 25 7.15 10.01 9.01
C GLN A 25 6.90 8.81 9.90
N TRP A 26 7.75 8.60 10.91
CA TRP A 26 7.58 7.51 11.87
C TRP A 26 6.30 7.64 12.67
N LEU A 27 6.00 8.85 13.17
CA LEU A 27 4.79 9.10 13.95
C LEU A 27 3.53 8.93 13.10
N LEU A 28 3.57 9.38 11.86
CA LEU A 28 2.45 9.21 10.95
C LEU A 28 2.23 7.73 10.64
N TYR A 29 3.31 7.00 10.40
CA TYR A 29 3.24 5.55 10.20
C TYR A 29 2.58 4.87 11.40
N GLN A 30 3.06 5.15 12.60
CA GLN A 30 2.51 4.52 13.81
C GLN A 30 1.04 4.82 14.01
N ARG A 31 0.63 6.05 13.70
CA ARG A 31 -0.76 6.45 13.88
C ARG A 31 -1.70 5.75 12.91
N TYR A 32 -1.30 5.61 11.66
CA TYR A 32 -2.20 5.14 10.60
C TYR A 32 -1.94 3.72 10.11
N ALA A 33 -0.86 3.07 10.52
CA ALA A 33 -0.57 1.71 10.09
C ALA A 33 -1.70 0.73 10.41
N PRO A 34 -2.30 0.73 11.62
CA PRO A 34 -3.40 -0.19 11.89
C PRO A 34 -4.59 0.01 10.97
N VAL A 35 -4.92 1.27 10.67
CA VAL A 35 -6.05 1.61 9.79
C VAL A 35 -5.79 1.11 8.38
N LEU A 36 -4.61 1.41 7.84
CA LEU A 36 -4.28 1.04 6.47
C LEU A 36 -4.02 -0.46 6.32
N LEU A 37 -3.52 -1.10 7.37
CA LEU A 37 -3.38 -2.56 7.36
C LEU A 37 -4.76 -3.23 7.24
N SER A 38 -5.77 -2.69 7.92
CA SER A 38 -7.12 -3.22 7.80
C SER A 38 -7.65 -3.14 6.37
N VAL A 39 -7.21 -2.14 5.62
CA VAL A 39 -7.57 -2.02 4.20
C VAL A 39 -6.85 -3.07 3.36
N THR A 40 -5.52 -3.17 3.50
CA THR A 40 -4.74 -4.11 2.69
C THR A 40 -5.10 -5.56 2.99
N MET A 41 -5.48 -5.86 4.22
CA MET A 41 -5.90 -7.22 4.60
C MET A 41 -7.14 -7.70 3.85
N ARG A 42 -7.95 -6.80 3.33
CA ARG A 42 -9.12 -7.17 2.51
C ARG A 42 -8.71 -7.71 1.14
N TYR A 43 -7.54 -7.36 0.67
CA TYR A 43 -7.04 -7.74 -0.65
C TYR A 43 -6.00 -8.86 -0.58
N ALA A 44 -5.34 -9.01 0.55
CA ALA A 44 -4.25 -9.95 0.73
C ALA A 44 -4.77 -11.36 1.05
N VAL A 45 -4.01 -12.37 0.66
CA VAL A 45 -4.36 -13.77 0.98
C VAL A 45 -3.88 -14.15 2.38
N ASP A 46 -2.88 -13.42 2.91
CA ASP A 46 -2.34 -13.66 4.24
C ASP A 46 -1.77 -12.37 4.81
N LYS A 47 -1.37 -12.41 6.07
CA LYS A 47 -0.87 -11.23 6.76
C LYS A 47 0.47 -10.72 6.19
N PRO A 48 1.46 -11.59 5.90
CA PRO A 48 2.69 -11.09 5.27
C PRO A 48 2.44 -10.34 3.98
N GLN A 49 1.52 -10.80 3.15
CA GLN A 49 1.17 -10.11 1.92
C GLN A 49 0.53 -8.75 2.20
N ALA A 50 -0.36 -8.70 3.21
CA ALA A 50 -0.98 -7.44 3.61
C ALA A 50 0.06 -6.44 4.11
N GLU A 51 1.07 -6.90 4.83
CA GLU A 51 2.15 -6.05 5.32
C GLU A 51 3.02 -5.52 4.19
N ASP A 52 3.27 -6.33 3.17
CA ASP A 52 4.00 -5.88 1.97
C ASP A 52 3.22 -4.79 1.24
N MET A 53 1.92 -4.98 1.08
CA MET A 53 1.04 -3.96 0.51
C MET A 53 1.05 -2.68 1.33
N LEU A 54 1.07 -2.82 2.66
CA LEU A 54 1.10 -1.68 3.57
C LEU A 54 2.39 -0.87 3.40
N GLN A 55 3.53 -1.55 3.30
CA GLN A 55 4.80 -0.87 3.09
C GLN A 55 4.81 -0.08 1.80
N GLU A 56 4.34 -0.69 0.70
CA GLU A 56 4.25 0.02 -0.58
C GLU A 56 3.29 1.21 -0.49
N THR A 57 2.20 1.06 0.25
CA THR A 57 1.25 2.14 0.47
C THR A 57 1.92 3.34 1.14
N PHE A 58 2.68 3.12 2.21
CA PHE A 58 3.35 4.22 2.90
C PHE A 58 4.44 4.86 2.08
N ILE A 59 5.15 4.08 1.26
CA ILE A 59 6.12 4.66 0.32
C ILE A 59 5.41 5.66 -0.60
N LYS A 60 4.26 5.28 -1.13
CA LYS A 60 3.48 6.17 -2.00
C LYS A 60 2.91 7.37 -1.24
N VAL A 61 2.43 7.15 -0.01
CA VAL A 61 1.93 8.24 0.83
C VAL A 61 3.02 9.29 1.01
N PHE A 62 4.21 8.88 1.43
CA PHE A 62 5.30 9.82 1.67
C PHE A 62 5.79 10.49 0.39
N ASN A 63 5.82 9.77 -0.71
CA ASN A 63 6.26 10.34 -1.99
C ASN A 63 5.27 11.32 -2.57
N HIS A 64 3.97 11.19 -2.25
CA HIS A 64 2.92 12.02 -2.83
C HIS A 64 2.23 12.93 -1.83
N ILE A 65 2.73 13.01 -0.60
CA ILE A 65 2.07 13.78 0.45
C ILE A 65 1.93 15.27 0.08
N GLU A 66 2.86 15.77 -0.71
CA GLU A 66 2.80 17.16 -1.18
C GLU A 66 1.59 17.43 -2.08
N SER A 67 1.03 16.39 -2.70
CA SER A 67 -0.13 16.53 -3.55
C SER A 67 -1.45 16.53 -2.78
N PHE A 68 -1.42 16.20 -1.49
CA PHE A 68 -2.62 16.27 -0.67
C PHE A 68 -2.98 17.73 -0.42
N ARG A 69 -4.18 18.13 -0.83
CA ARG A 69 -4.59 19.53 -0.81
C ARG A 69 -5.48 19.90 0.36
N SER A 70 -5.56 19.05 1.36
CA SER A 70 -6.41 19.28 2.54
C SER A 70 -7.90 19.43 2.18
N GLU A 71 -8.30 18.91 1.03
CA GLU A 71 -9.68 18.83 0.62
C GLU A 71 -10.21 17.45 0.99
N GLY A 72 -10.99 17.39 2.05
CA GLY A 72 -11.48 16.14 2.58
C GLY A 72 -10.51 15.51 3.57
N SER A 73 -10.76 14.25 3.89
CA SER A 73 -10.05 13.52 4.92
C SER A 73 -8.68 13.04 4.44
N PHE A 74 -7.65 13.29 5.23
CA PHE A 74 -6.33 12.76 4.98
C PHE A 74 -6.34 11.23 5.06
N GLU A 75 -7.04 10.68 6.04
CA GLU A 75 -7.21 9.23 6.15
C GLU A 75 -7.88 8.66 4.90
N GLY A 76 -8.92 9.32 4.39
CA GLY A 76 -9.60 8.89 3.17
C GLY A 76 -8.68 8.91 1.96
N TRP A 77 -7.80 9.92 1.88
CA TRP A 77 -6.80 10.02 0.83
C TRP A 77 -5.83 8.85 0.89
N MET A 78 -5.33 8.53 2.11
CA MET A 78 -4.44 7.39 2.30
C MET A 78 -5.12 6.06 2.01
N ARG A 79 -6.40 5.91 2.40
CA ARG A 79 -7.15 4.68 2.14
C ARG A 79 -7.28 4.42 0.64
N ARG A 80 -7.50 5.44 -0.15
CA ARG A 80 -7.54 5.30 -1.61
C ARG A 80 -6.21 4.83 -2.17
N ILE A 81 -5.11 5.38 -1.66
CA ILE A 81 -3.78 4.93 -2.05
C ILE A 81 -3.59 3.46 -1.68
N ALA A 82 -4.04 3.05 -0.48
CA ALA A 82 -3.93 1.66 -0.04
C ALA A 82 -4.72 0.71 -0.94
N VAL A 83 -5.94 1.09 -1.33
CA VAL A 83 -6.76 0.26 -2.24
C VAL A 83 -6.07 0.11 -3.59
N HIS A 84 -5.65 1.21 -4.19
CA HIS A 84 -5.00 1.18 -5.50
C HIS A 84 -3.68 0.41 -5.45
N THR A 85 -2.90 0.60 -4.39
CA THR A 85 -1.63 -0.11 -4.21
C THR A 85 -1.86 -1.61 -4.08
N SER A 86 -2.88 -2.01 -3.32
CA SER A 86 -3.22 -3.42 -3.15
C SER A 86 -3.64 -4.06 -4.46
N ILE A 87 -4.45 -3.38 -5.25
CA ILE A 87 -4.89 -3.88 -6.56
C ILE A 87 -3.70 -4.00 -7.52
N GLU A 88 -2.83 -2.99 -7.57
CA GLU A 88 -1.63 -3.04 -8.40
C GLU A 88 -0.70 -4.17 -7.97
N TRP A 89 -0.55 -4.35 -6.65
CA TRP A 89 0.28 -5.41 -6.10
C TRP A 89 -0.23 -6.78 -6.55
N LEU A 90 -1.54 -7.00 -6.48
CA LEU A 90 -2.15 -8.26 -6.90
C LEU A 90 -1.96 -8.50 -8.41
N ARG A 91 -2.17 -7.48 -9.22
CA ARG A 91 -1.98 -7.60 -10.67
C ARG A 91 -0.53 -7.96 -11.01
N LYS A 92 0.40 -7.30 -10.37
CA LYS A 92 1.82 -7.54 -10.60
C LYS A 92 2.24 -8.95 -10.19
N HIS A 93 1.80 -9.40 -9.03
CA HIS A 93 2.13 -10.73 -8.54
C HIS A 93 1.42 -11.82 -9.32
N GLN A 94 0.19 -11.59 -9.76
CA GLN A 94 -0.52 -12.50 -10.64
C GLN A 94 0.21 -12.65 -11.97
N PHE A 95 0.68 -11.56 -12.54
CA PHE A 95 1.44 -11.57 -13.79
C PHE A 95 2.73 -12.37 -13.63
N ILE A 96 3.49 -12.12 -12.57
CA ILE A 96 4.73 -12.84 -12.28
C ILE A 96 4.47 -14.34 -12.12
N SER A 97 3.40 -14.70 -11.40
CA SER A 97 3.00 -16.09 -11.21
C SER A 97 2.67 -16.77 -12.53
N GLN A 98 1.93 -16.08 -13.41
CA GLN A 98 1.60 -16.60 -14.73
C GLN A 98 2.85 -16.78 -15.59
N MET A 99 3.80 -15.87 -15.52
CA MET A 99 5.05 -16.01 -16.26
C MET A 99 5.87 -17.20 -15.77
N ALA A 100 5.88 -17.43 -14.46
CA ALA A 100 6.55 -18.60 -13.90
C ALA A 100 5.89 -19.90 -14.37
N GLU A 101 4.55 -19.94 -14.44
CA GLU A 101 3.82 -21.09 -14.97
C GLU A 101 4.17 -21.35 -16.45
N ILE A 102 4.29 -20.30 -17.24
CA ILE A 102 4.67 -20.41 -18.65
C ILE A 102 6.03 -21.07 -18.79
N GLU A 103 7.00 -20.69 -17.96
CA GLU A 103 8.35 -21.24 -18.01
C GLU A 103 8.40 -22.73 -17.65
N THR A 104 7.49 -23.19 -16.79
CA THR A 104 7.49 -24.56 -16.31
C THR A 104 6.49 -25.47 -16.98
N THR A 105 5.56 -24.92 -17.76
CA THR A 105 4.46 -25.66 -18.39
C THR A 105 4.83 -26.09 -19.80
N PRO A 106 4.55 -27.36 -20.20
CA PRO A 106 4.73 -27.76 -21.59
C PRO A 106 3.90 -26.90 -22.55
N LEU A 107 4.42 -26.68 -23.74
CA LEU A 107 3.85 -25.75 -24.72
C LEU A 107 2.37 -26.02 -25.00
N ASN A 108 1.99 -27.27 -25.20
CA ASN A 108 0.60 -27.63 -25.50
C ASN A 108 -0.34 -27.31 -24.33
N GLN A 109 0.11 -27.55 -23.09
CA GLN A 109 -0.67 -27.27 -21.89
C GLN A 109 -0.81 -25.76 -21.69
N PHE A 110 0.23 -25.02 -22.00
CA PHE A 110 0.19 -23.55 -21.93
C PHE A 110 -0.90 -22.99 -22.86
N GLN A 111 -1.04 -23.53 -24.06
CA GLN A 111 -2.05 -23.07 -25.00
C GLN A 111 -3.47 -23.30 -24.48
N GLU A 112 -3.73 -24.45 -23.86
CA GLU A 112 -5.02 -24.72 -23.23
C GLU A 112 -5.33 -23.74 -22.11
N ASP A 113 -4.37 -23.52 -21.24
CA ASP A 113 -4.52 -22.60 -20.10
C ASP A 113 -4.79 -21.17 -20.57
N ALA A 114 -4.15 -20.74 -21.64
CA ALA A 114 -4.37 -19.41 -22.20
C ALA A 114 -5.81 -19.23 -22.68
N PHE A 115 -6.39 -20.25 -23.31
CA PHE A 115 -7.78 -20.20 -23.73
C PHE A 115 -8.76 -20.20 -22.58
N HIS A 116 -8.48 -20.93 -21.52
CA HIS A 116 -9.37 -21.01 -20.36
C HIS A 116 -9.38 -19.72 -19.53
N LYS A 117 -8.29 -18.98 -19.54
CA LYS A 117 -8.20 -17.74 -18.77
C LYS A 117 -8.75 -16.52 -19.47
N LEU A 118 -9.07 -16.65 -20.73
CA LEU A 118 -9.70 -15.59 -21.49
C LEU A 118 -11.21 -15.63 -21.37
#